data_a5364838deeea98e07574422dc93663a
#
_entry.id   a5364838deeea98e07574422dc93663a
#
_cell.length_a   1.000
_cell.length_b   1.000
_cell.length_c   1.000
_cell.angle_alpha   90.00
_cell.angle_beta   90.00
_cell.angle_gamma   90.00
#
_symmetry.space_group_name_H-M   'P 1'
#
loop_
_entity.id
_entity.type
_entity.pdbx_description
1 polymer ?
#
loop_
_entity_poly.entity_id
_entity_poly.type
_entity_poly.pdbx_seq_one_letter_code
_entity_poly.pdbx_strand_id
1 'polypeptide(L)'
;MFENPVSKMKLSDLMKATDQFSKENIIGTGRTGTMYKAVLPDGSFLAVKRLQDSQHSESQFTSEMKTLGQVRHRNLVPLLGFCIAKKEKLLVYKHMPKGSLYDQLNQEEGSKMDWPLRLRIGIGAAKGLAYLHHTCNPRVLHRNISSKCILLDEDYEPKISDFGLARLMNPIDTHLSTFVNGEFGDLGYVAPEYARTLMATPKGDVYSFGVVLLELITGEKPTHISRAPENFRGSLVEWISYLSNNGLLQDAIDMLLIGKDTDGELMQFLKVACSCTLATPKERPTMFEVYQLLRAIGERYHFTADDDLVLSPLNTDGETLDELIVAK
;
A
#
# COMPACT_ATOMS: atom_id res chain seq x y z
N MET A 1 -21.02 -1.64 -7.94
CA MET A 1 -21.61 -0.29 -7.84
C MET A 1 -20.51 0.72 -7.59
N PHE A 2 -19.80 1.17 -8.67
CA PHE A 2 -18.59 1.99 -8.60
C PHE A 2 -18.64 3.09 -9.66
N GLU A 3 -19.69 3.93 -9.62
CA GLU A 3 -20.01 4.82 -10.73
C GLU A 3 -19.90 6.33 -10.41
N ASN A 4 -19.21 6.74 -9.36
CA ASN A 4 -19.03 8.17 -9.16
C ASN A 4 -17.61 8.60 -9.53
N PRO A 5 -17.46 9.47 -10.55
CA PRO A 5 -16.18 10.12 -10.85
C PRO A 5 -15.69 10.90 -9.64
N VAL A 6 -14.37 11.11 -9.54
CA VAL A 6 -13.79 11.92 -8.46
C VAL A 6 -14.37 13.33 -8.51
N SER A 7 -15.09 13.74 -7.48
CA SER A 7 -15.89 14.97 -7.47
C SER A 7 -15.13 16.15 -6.88
N LYS A 8 -15.27 17.33 -7.48
CA LYS A 8 -14.79 18.57 -6.85
C LYS A 8 -15.73 18.93 -5.69
N MET A 9 -15.15 19.06 -4.48
CA MET A 9 -15.89 19.37 -3.25
C MET A 9 -15.65 20.82 -2.80
N LYS A 10 -16.61 21.39 -2.09
CA LYS A 10 -16.49 22.75 -1.55
C LYS A 10 -15.67 22.72 -0.26
N LEU A 11 -14.76 23.69 -0.11
CA LEU A 11 -13.96 23.85 1.10
C LEU A 11 -14.84 24.02 2.35
N SER A 12 -15.94 24.80 2.25
CA SER A 12 -16.86 25.03 3.36
C SER A 12 -17.47 23.75 3.93
N ASP A 13 -17.76 22.77 3.06
CA ASP A 13 -18.38 21.53 3.49
C ASP A 13 -17.36 20.61 4.17
N LEU A 14 -16.13 20.56 3.63
CA LEU A 14 -15.03 19.83 4.25
C LEU A 14 -14.60 20.44 5.59
N MET A 15 -14.60 21.77 5.70
CA MET A 15 -14.35 22.45 6.98
C MET A 15 -15.41 22.10 8.01
N LYS A 16 -16.69 22.10 7.65
CA LYS A 16 -17.77 21.68 8.57
C LYS A 16 -17.62 20.22 8.98
N ALA A 17 -17.38 19.32 8.03
CA ALA A 17 -17.26 17.88 8.27
C ALA A 17 -16.06 17.51 9.14
N THR A 18 -15.00 18.33 9.15
CA THR A 18 -13.77 18.12 9.93
C THR A 18 -13.72 18.98 11.22
N ASP A 19 -14.82 19.67 11.56
CA ASP A 19 -14.85 20.65 12.64
C ASP A 19 -13.72 21.67 12.54
N GLN A 20 -13.66 22.39 11.40
CA GLN A 20 -12.64 23.38 11.06
C GLN A 20 -11.20 22.82 11.09
N PHE A 21 -11.03 21.54 10.70
CA PHE A 21 -9.78 20.80 10.82
C PHE A 21 -9.27 20.72 12.27
N SER A 22 -10.19 20.44 13.19
CA SER A 22 -9.87 20.26 14.62
C SER A 22 -8.79 19.20 14.81
N LYS A 23 -7.92 19.44 15.80
CA LYS A 23 -6.86 18.49 16.19
C LYS A 23 -7.43 17.15 16.67
N GLU A 24 -8.63 17.16 17.24
CA GLU A 24 -9.33 15.96 17.72
C GLU A 24 -9.76 15.03 16.57
N ASN A 25 -9.89 15.55 15.36
CA ASN A 25 -10.22 14.79 14.17
C ASN A 25 -8.99 14.29 13.40
N ILE A 26 -7.78 14.54 13.89
CA ILE A 26 -6.56 14.04 13.24
C ILE A 26 -6.49 12.52 13.41
N ILE A 27 -6.42 11.80 12.28
CA ILE A 27 -6.23 10.35 12.22
C ILE A 27 -4.86 9.95 11.65
N GLY A 28 -4.06 10.91 11.24
CA GLY A 28 -2.69 10.68 10.77
C GLY A 28 -1.98 11.97 10.41
N THR A 29 -0.67 11.99 10.62
CA THR A 29 0.18 13.11 10.25
C THR A 29 1.36 12.58 9.46
N GLY A 30 1.59 13.14 8.30
CA GLY A 30 2.70 12.77 7.42
C GLY A 30 3.51 13.98 6.97
N ARG A 31 4.58 13.70 6.26
CA ARG A 31 5.51 14.72 5.75
C ARG A 31 4.84 15.73 4.79
N THR A 32 3.77 15.34 4.11
CA THR A 32 3.10 16.14 3.07
C THR A 32 1.78 16.72 3.49
N GLY A 33 1.27 16.35 4.65
CA GLY A 33 -0.02 16.84 5.14
C GLY A 33 -0.55 16.07 6.33
N THR A 34 -1.74 16.47 6.72
CA THR A 34 -2.46 15.89 7.85
C THR A 34 -3.75 15.24 7.38
N MET A 35 -4.03 14.06 7.86
CA MET A 35 -5.25 13.30 7.59
C MET A 35 -6.27 13.56 8.70
N TYR A 36 -7.48 13.94 8.30
CA TYR A 36 -8.58 14.22 9.21
C TYR A 36 -9.74 13.28 8.97
N LYS A 37 -10.37 12.83 10.04
CA LYS A 37 -11.68 12.19 9.98
C LYS A 37 -12.73 13.28 9.74
N ALA A 38 -13.58 13.08 8.76
CA ALA A 38 -14.70 13.95 8.45
C ALA A 38 -16.01 13.21 8.69
N VAL A 39 -16.96 13.86 9.35
CA VAL A 39 -18.29 13.33 9.65
C VAL A 39 -19.29 14.02 8.76
N LEU A 40 -19.99 13.26 7.91
CA LEU A 40 -21.02 13.77 7.04
C LEU A 40 -22.38 13.90 7.77
N PRO A 41 -23.34 14.69 7.24
CA PRO A 41 -24.65 14.88 7.86
C PRO A 41 -25.46 13.60 8.02
N ASP A 42 -25.21 12.58 7.18
CA ASP A 42 -25.85 11.27 7.26
C ASP A 42 -25.18 10.31 8.25
N GLY A 43 -24.15 10.78 8.98
CA GLY A 43 -23.38 10.01 9.95
C GLY A 43 -22.28 9.16 9.34
N SER A 44 -22.09 9.15 8.02
CA SER A 44 -20.98 8.45 7.37
C SER A 44 -19.64 9.18 7.57
N PHE A 45 -18.54 8.44 7.41
CA PHE A 45 -17.19 8.95 7.65
C PHE A 45 -16.36 8.99 6.37
N LEU A 46 -15.61 10.08 6.21
CA LEU A 46 -14.59 10.23 5.18
C LEU A 46 -13.23 10.48 5.83
N ALA A 47 -12.16 10.29 5.05
CA ALA A 47 -10.81 10.69 5.40
C ALA A 47 -10.39 11.84 4.47
N VAL A 48 -9.99 12.98 5.05
CA VAL A 48 -9.61 14.18 4.31
C VAL A 48 -8.13 14.45 4.55
N LYS A 49 -7.32 14.32 3.49
CA LYS A 49 -5.89 14.68 3.50
C LYS A 49 -5.77 16.17 3.17
N ARG A 50 -5.36 16.96 4.15
CA ARG A 50 -5.02 18.37 3.96
C ARG A 50 -3.54 18.50 3.71
N LEU A 51 -3.18 18.87 2.49
CA LEU A 51 -1.78 19.01 2.07
C LEU A 51 -1.18 20.33 2.57
N GLN A 52 0.12 20.30 2.88
CA GLN A 52 0.87 21.50 3.22
C GLN A 52 1.06 22.38 1.98
N ASP A 53 1.22 23.68 2.17
CA ASP A 53 1.54 24.61 1.08
C ASP A 53 3.04 24.51 0.73
N SER A 54 3.37 23.53 -0.10
CA SER A 54 4.73 23.27 -0.57
C SER A 54 4.73 22.68 -1.98
N GLN A 55 5.79 22.92 -2.74
CA GLN A 55 5.97 22.37 -4.09
C GLN A 55 5.95 20.83 -4.08
N HIS A 56 6.47 20.21 -3.00
CA HIS A 56 6.45 18.78 -2.81
C HIS A 56 5.01 18.23 -2.66
N SER A 57 4.19 18.87 -1.84
CA SER A 57 2.78 18.50 -1.64
C SER A 57 1.95 18.68 -2.92
N GLU A 58 2.28 19.69 -3.74
CA GLU A 58 1.65 19.89 -5.05
C GLU A 58 1.95 18.75 -6.03
N SER A 59 3.21 18.32 -6.07
CA SER A 59 3.61 17.15 -6.86
C SER A 59 2.87 15.89 -6.42
N GLN A 60 2.72 15.68 -5.12
CA GLN A 60 1.97 14.55 -4.58
C GLN A 60 0.47 14.62 -4.89
N PHE A 61 -0.16 15.78 -4.73
CA PHE A 61 -1.56 15.98 -5.13
C PHE A 61 -1.77 15.59 -6.59
N THR A 62 -0.92 16.09 -7.47
CA THR A 62 -0.99 15.80 -8.91
C THR A 62 -0.78 14.30 -9.18
N SER A 63 0.16 13.66 -8.49
CA SER A 63 0.41 12.24 -8.61
C SER A 63 -0.80 11.40 -8.20
N GLU A 64 -1.41 11.69 -7.05
CA GLU A 64 -2.59 10.96 -6.56
C GLU A 64 -3.80 11.15 -7.49
N MET A 65 -4.01 12.36 -8.02
CA MET A 65 -5.07 12.63 -8.99
C MET A 65 -4.85 11.90 -10.32
N LYS A 66 -3.63 11.88 -10.85
CA LYS A 66 -3.31 11.23 -12.13
C LYS A 66 -3.29 9.69 -12.04
N THR A 67 -3.06 9.14 -10.87
CA THR A 67 -3.01 7.68 -10.66
C THR A 67 -4.28 7.17 -10.01
N LEU A 68 -4.45 7.31 -8.70
CA LEU A 68 -5.60 6.82 -7.95
C LEU A 68 -6.91 7.46 -8.40
N GLY A 69 -6.88 8.68 -8.92
CA GLY A 69 -8.05 9.35 -9.47
C GLY A 69 -8.67 8.65 -10.69
N GLN A 70 -7.88 7.88 -11.42
CA GLN A 70 -8.28 7.21 -12.67
C GLN A 70 -8.53 5.70 -12.52
N VAL A 71 -8.12 5.09 -11.40
CA VAL A 71 -8.24 3.65 -11.19
C VAL A 71 -9.28 3.32 -10.13
N ARG A 72 -9.93 2.18 -10.29
CA ARG A 72 -10.88 1.64 -9.32
C ARG A 72 -10.62 0.15 -9.17
N HIS A 73 -10.36 -0.28 -7.95
CA HIS A 73 -10.18 -1.68 -7.63
C HIS A 73 -10.58 -1.94 -6.18
N ARG A 74 -11.08 -3.14 -5.87
CA ARG A 74 -11.51 -3.53 -4.53
C ARG A 74 -10.40 -3.34 -3.48
N ASN A 75 -9.15 -3.62 -3.84
CA ASN A 75 -8.00 -3.53 -2.92
C ASN A 75 -7.20 -2.22 -3.08
N LEU A 76 -7.82 -1.17 -3.62
CA LEU A 76 -7.29 0.19 -3.61
C LEU A 76 -8.22 1.10 -2.80
N VAL A 77 -7.65 2.07 -2.08
CA VAL A 77 -8.46 3.04 -1.34
C VAL A 77 -9.25 3.91 -2.34
N PRO A 78 -10.58 4.05 -2.19
CA PRO A 78 -11.35 4.90 -3.08
C PRO A 78 -11.04 6.38 -2.84
N LEU A 79 -10.54 7.07 -3.87
CA LEU A 79 -10.50 8.53 -3.91
C LEU A 79 -11.88 9.02 -4.37
N LEU A 80 -12.60 9.72 -3.51
CA LEU A 80 -13.99 10.13 -3.70
C LEU A 80 -14.11 11.57 -4.20
N GLY A 81 -13.15 12.41 -3.81
CA GLY A 81 -13.20 13.81 -4.18
C GLY A 81 -11.90 14.56 -3.90
N PHE A 82 -11.90 15.81 -4.31
CA PHE A 82 -10.82 16.75 -4.08
C PHE A 82 -11.35 18.18 -3.90
N CYS A 83 -10.54 19.03 -3.26
CA CYS A 83 -10.81 20.45 -3.18
C CYS A 83 -9.54 21.23 -3.50
N ILE A 84 -9.67 22.20 -4.40
CA ILE A 84 -8.66 23.23 -4.66
C ILE A 84 -9.33 24.57 -4.42
N ALA A 85 -8.96 25.27 -3.36
CA ALA A 85 -9.54 26.57 -3.00
C ALA A 85 -8.50 27.46 -2.33
N LYS A 86 -8.18 28.59 -2.94
CA LYS A 86 -7.13 29.51 -2.50
C LYS A 86 -5.79 28.75 -2.41
N LYS A 87 -5.24 28.62 -1.19
CA LYS A 87 -4.01 27.85 -0.90
C LYS A 87 -4.27 26.41 -0.43
N GLU A 88 -5.54 26.02 -0.27
CA GLU A 88 -5.89 24.70 0.23
C GLU A 88 -5.96 23.69 -0.91
N LYS A 89 -5.29 22.55 -0.73
CA LYS A 89 -5.37 21.36 -1.57
C LYS A 89 -5.74 20.18 -0.69
N LEU A 90 -6.92 19.62 -0.93
CA LEU A 90 -7.49 18.53 -0.13
C LEU A 90 -7.80 17.35 -1.04
N LEU A 91 -7.51 16.13 -0.56
CA LEU A 91 -7.93 14.88 -1.16
C LEU A 91 -8.89 14.18 -0.20
N VAL A 92 -9.95 13.60 -0.72
CA VAL A 92 -11.03 13.01 0.07
C VAL A 92 -11.18 11.54 -0.28
N TYR A 93 -11.01 10.68 0.71
CA TYR A 93 -11.05 9.23 0.58
C TYR A 93 -12.19 8.62 1.40
N LYS A 94 -12.57 7.39 1.07
CA LYS A 94 -13.36 6.56 1.98
C LYS A 94 -12.56 6.32 3.26
N HIS A 95 -13.20 6.49 4.42
CA HIS A 95 -12.57 6.21 5.72
C HIS A 95 -12.34 4.71 5.91
N MET A 96 -11.17 4.36 6.44
CA MET A 96 -10.77 2.98 6.75
C MET A 96 -10.71 2.79 8.27
N PRO A 97 -11.76 2.21 8.89
CA PRO A 97 -11.94 2.27 10.35
C PRO A 97 -10.94 1.41 11.13
N LYS A 98 -10.31 0.42 10.51
CA LYS A 98 -9.29 -0.42 11.17
C LYS A 98 -7.88 0.15 11.08
N GLY A 99 -7.70 1.33 10.44
CA GLY A 99 -6.39 1.97 10.31
C GLY A 99 -5.45 1.24 9.37
N SER A 100 -4.15 1.36 9.59
CA SER A 100 -3.13 0.71 8.78
C SER A 100 -2.78 -0.70 9.26
N LEU A 101 -2.26 -1.51 8.35
CA LEU A 101 -1.70 -2.82 8.70
C LEU A 101 -0.56 -2.68 9.73
N TYR A 102 0.25 -1.61 9.60
CA TYR A 102 1.31 -1.32 10.57
C TYR A 102 0.75 -1.16 11.99
N ASP A 103 -0.32 -0.39 12.17
CA ASP A 103 -0.94 -0.19 13.48
C ASP A 103 -1.50 -1.50 14.04
N GLN A 104 -2.12 -2.33 13.19
CA GLN A 104 -2.69 -3.61 13.59
C GLN A 104 -1.64 -4.67 13.99
N LEU A 105 -0.46 -4.65 13.31
CA LEU A 105 0.64 -5.56 13.66
C LEU A 105 1.37 -5.12 14.93
N ASN A 106 1.40 -3.81 15.22
CA ASN A 106 2.22 -3.23 16.29
C ASN A 106 1.40 -2.69 17.48
N GLN A 107 0.22 -3.26 17.74
CA GLN A 107 -0.56 -2.91 18.94
C GLN A 107 0.21 -3.24 20.21
N GLU A 108 0.06 -2.41 21.26
CA GLU A 108 0.76 -2.59 22.55
C GLU A 108 0.48 -3.94 23.21
N GLU A 109 -0.73 -4.48 23.05
CA GLU A 109 -1.13 -5.81 23.54
C GLU A 109 -0.71 -6.97 22.63
N GLY A 110 0.08 -6.69 21.57
CA GLY A 110 0.40 -7.64 20.51
C GLY A 110 -0.68 -7.75 19.44
N SER A 111 -0.31 -8.24 18.27
CA SER A 111 -1.25 -8.40 17.16
C SER A 111 -2.27 -9.50 17.47
N LYS A 112 -3.57 -9.17 17.34
CA LYS A 112 -4.69 -10.12 17.48
C LYS A 112 -5.04 -10.82 16.15
N MET A 113 -4.30 -10.54 15.08
CA MET A 113 -4.53 -11.13 13.76
C MET A 113 -4.02 -12.57 13.72
N ASP A 114 -4.93 -13.51 13.52
CA ASP A 114 -4.63 -14.91 13.28
C ASP A 114 -4.08 -15.14 11.86
N TRP A 115 -3.65 -16.37 11.59
CA TRP A 115 -3.06 -16.72 10.30
C TRP A 115 -4.01 -16.51 9.11
N PRO A 116 -5.27 -17.00 9.13
CA PRO A 116 -6.18 -16.78 8.02
C PRO A 116 -6.38 -15.30 7.67
N LEU A 117 -6.45 -14.44 8.69
CA LEU A 117 -6.59 -12.99 8.48
C LEU A 117 -5.32 -12.37 7.86
N ARG A 118 -4.13 -12.73 8.37
CA ARG A 118 -2.85 -12.25 7.80
C ARG A 118 -2.69 -12.70 6.35
N LEU A 119 -3.03 -13.95 6.05
CA LEU A 119 -2.99 -14.48 4.68
C LEU A 119 -3.97 -13.76 3.76
N ARG A 120 -5.22 -13.54 4.20
CA ARG A 120 -6.23 -12.78 3.43
C ARG A 120 -5.76 -11.36 3.12
N ILE A 121 -5.16 -10.67 4.09
CA ILE A 121 -4.58 -9.34 3.87
C ILE A 121 -3.47 -9.40 2.83
N GLY A 122 -2.55 -10.36 2.93
CA GLY A 122 -1.49 -10.56 1.94
C GLY A 122 -2.03 -10.80 0.53
N ILE A 123 -3.02 -11.67 0.38
CA ILE A 123 -3.67 -11.98 -0.91
C ILE A 123 -4.33 -10.73 -1.51
N GLY A 124 -5.14 -10.01 -0.73
CA GLY A 124 -5.85 -8.82 -1.23
C GLY A 124 -4.91 -7.70 -1.62
N ALA A 125 -3.87 -7.44 -0.82
CA ALA A 125 -2.86 -6.44 -1.17
C ALA A 125 -2.05 -6.83 -2.42
N ALA A 126 -1.66 -8.11 -2.56
CA ALA A 126 -1.02 -8.61 -3.76
C ALA A 126 -1.91 -8.44 -5.00
N LYS A 127 -3.23 -8.70 -4.87
CA LYS A 127 -4.21 -8.49 -5.93
C LYS A 127 -4.29 -7.03 -6.37
N GLY A 128 -4.31 -6.09 -5.42
CA GLY A 128 -4.29 -4.66 -5.70
C GLY A 128 -3.04 -4.22 -6.46
N LEU A 129 -1.84 -4.68 -6.06
CA LEU A 129 -0.59 -4.39 -6.76
C LEU A 129 -0.51 -5.07 -8.14
N ALA A 130 -0.99 -6.31 -8.26
CA ALA A 130 -1.06 -6.99 -9.54
C ALA A 130 -1.95 -6.23 -10.53
N TYR A 131 -3.08 -5.70 -10.07
CA TYR A 131 -3.95 -4.83 -10.89
C TYR A 131 -3.20 -3.58 -11.39
N LEU A 132 -2.47 -2.89 -10.52
CA LEU A 132 -1.69 -1.70 -10.91
C LEU A 132 -0.61 -2.00 -11.94
N HIS A 133 0.09 -3.14 -11.79
CA HIS A 133 1.22 -3.50 -12.64
C HIS A 133 0.84 -4.16 -13.97
N HIS A 134 -0.30 -4.88 -14.03
CA HIS A 134 -0.62 -5.75 -15.14
C HIS A 134 -1.93 -5.41 -15.85
N THR A 135 -2.87 -4.76 -15.17
CA THR A 135 -4.20 -4.43 -15.74
C THR A 135 -4.30 -2.97 -16.14
N CYS A 136 -3.67 -2.07 -15.39
CA CYS A 136 -3.69 -0.63 -15.72
C CYS A 136 -2.90 -0.34 -17.01
N ASN A 137 -3.43 0.56 -17.84
CA ASN A 137 -2.76 1.08 -19.02
C ASN A 137 -2.94 2.62 -19.08
N PRO A 138 -1.87 3.39 -18.87
CA PRO A 138 -0.50 2.98 -18.53
C PRO A 138 -0.40 2.29 -17.17
N ARG A 139 0.65 1.49 -16.97
CA ARG A 139 0.95 0.84 -15.69
C ARG A 139 1.16 1.87 -14.59
N VAL A 140 0.81 1.52 -13.38
CA VAL A 140 1.04 2.36 -12.20
C VAL A 140 2.12 1.72 -11.33
N LEU A 141 3.25 2.42 -11.14
CA LEU A 141 4.24 2.09 -10.13
C LEU A 141 3.91 2.85 -8.86
N HIS A 142 3.78 2.15 -7.75
CA HIS A 142 3.41 2.75 -6.46
C HIS A 142 4.56 3.49 -5.79
N ARG A 143 5.75 2.87 -5.72
CA ARG A 143 7.02 3.43 -5.22
C ARG A 143 7.07 3.73 -3.71
N ASN A 144 5.99 3.50 -2.98
CA ASN A 144 5.91 3.74 -1.53
C ASN A 144 5.12 2.64 -0.81
N ILE A 145 5.35 1.36 -1.19
CA ILE A 145 4.69 0.24 -0.51
C ILE A 145 5.32 0.03 0.86
N SER A 146 4.46 -0.03 1.87
CA SER A 146 4.78 -0.34 3.27
C SER A 146 3.53 -0.82 4.00
N SER A 147 3.65 -1.39 5.17
CA SER A 147 2.48 -1.76 5.99
C SER A 147 1.64 -0.55 6.42
N LYS A 148 2.20 0.66 6.40
CA LYS A 148 1.48 1.91 6.69
C LYS A 148 0.55 2.33 5.55
N CYS A 149 0.88 2.00 4.29
CA CYS A 149 0.03 2.33 3.14
C CYS A 149 -1.04 1.28 2.85
N ILE A 150 -1.05 0.14 3.55
CA ILE A 150 -2.11 -0.86 3.47
C ILE A 150 -3.12 -0.55 4.58
N LEU A 151 -4.25 0.06 4.21
CA LEU A 151 -5.34 0.37 5.12
C LEU A 151 -6.35 -0.78 5.15
N LEU A 152 -7.05 -0.91 6.26
CA LEU A 152 -8.02 -1.99 6.48
C LEU A 152 -9.42 -1.38 6.69
N ASP A 153 -10.39 -1.87 5.94
CA ASP A 153 -11.78 -1.46 6.12
C ASP A 153 -12.44 -2.20 7.31
N GLU A 154 -13.74 -2.05 7.49
CA GLU A 154 -14.49 -2.64 8.62
C GLU A 154 -14.40 -4.17 8.67
N ASP A 155 -14.25 -4.82 7.51
CA ASP A 155 -14.14 -6.28 7.38
C ASP A 155 -12.67 -6.77 7.31
N TYR A 156 -11.72 -5.89 7.61
CA TYR A 156 -10.27 -6.13 7.44
C TYR A 156 -9.86 -6.41 6.00
N GLU A 157 -10.64 -5.95 5.00
CA GLU A 157 -10.22 -6.04 3.60
C GLU A 157 -9.13 -5.00 3.31
N PRO A 158 -7.97 -5.41 2.77
CA PRO A 158 -6.86 -4.50 2.55
C PRO A 158 -7.11 -3.56 1.37
N LYS A 159 -6.74 -2.30 1.57
CA LYS A 159 -6.82 -1.23 0.57
C LYS A 159 -5.48 -0.51 0.49
N ILE A 160 -4.82 -0.57 -0.65
CA ILE A 160 -3.58 0.18 -0.89
C ILE A 160 -3.90 1.66 -1.01
N SER A 161 -3.13 2.49 -0.31
CA SER A 161 -3.27 3.95 -0.21
C SER A 161 -1.91 4.65 -0.44
N ASP A 162 -1.89 5.97 -0.35
CA ASP A 162 -0.70 6.82 -0.42
C ASP A 162 0.03 6.79 -1.78
N PHE A 163 -0.69 7.20 -2.82
CA PHE A 163 -0.20 7.28 -4.20
C PHE A 163 0.61 8.56 -4.50
N GLY A 164 1.03 9.30 -3.50
CA GLY A 164 1.75 10.55 -3.66
C GLY A 164 3.07 10.42 -4.44
N LEU A 165 3.75 9.28 -4.34
CA LEU A 165 4.95 8.97 -5.11
C LEU A 165 4.69 8.13 -6.35
N ALA A 166 3.46 7.72 -6.60
CA ALA A 166 3.11 6.86 -7.73
C ALA A 166 3.39 7.52 -9.09
N ARG A 167 3.67 6.72 -10.09
CA ARG A 167 3.94 7.20 -11.47
C ARG A 167 3.31 6.26 -12.49
N LEU A 168 2.79 6.88 -13.55
CA LEU A 168 2.37 6.17 -14.75
C LEU A 168 3.59 5.74 -15.56
N MET A 169 3.61 4.51 -16.02
CA MET A 169 4.67 3.93 -16.81
C MET A 169 4.10 3.37 -18.12
N ASN A 170 4.62 3.85 -19.27
CA ASN A 170 4.17 3.34 -20.55
C ASN A 170 4.48 1.84 -20.70
N PRO A 171 3.68 1.10 -21.47
CA PRO A 171 3.88 -0.35 -21.64
C PRO A 171 5.25 -0.74 -22.23
N ILE A 172 5.88 0.17 -22.97
CA ILE A 172 7.19 -0.03 -23.63
C ILE A 172 8.35 0.18 -22.64
N ASP A 173 8.12 0.97 -21.57
CA ASP A 173 9.16 1.30 -20.61
C ASP A 173 9.42 0.11 -19.67
N THR A 174 10.69 -0.12 -19.37
CA THR A 174 11.11 -1.13 -18.39
C THR A 174 11.38 -0.52 -17.01
N HIS A 175 11.59 0.78 -16.96
CA HIS A 175 11.91 1.55 -15.75
C HIS A 175 11.56 3.04 -15.92
N LEU A 176 11.45 3.73 -14.80
CA LEU A 176 11.32 5.18 -14.76
C LEU A 176 12.49 5.79 -14.01
N SER A 177 13.04 6.91 -14.51
CA SER A 177 14.02 7.69 -13.76
C SER A 177 13.37 8.25 -12.48
N THR A 178 14.02 8.04 -11.33
CA THR A 178 13.56 8.56 -10.03
C THR A 178 14.06 9.97 -9.75
N PHE A 179 14.68 10.63 -10.73
CA PHE A 179 15.38 11.91 -10.59
C PHE A 179 14.52 13.08 -10.11
N VAL A 180 13.24 12.87 -9.84
CA VAL A 180 12.38 13.90 -9.28
C VAL A 180 12.47 13.85 -7.75
N ASN A 181 13.32 14.67 -7.18
CA ASN A 181 13.40 15.08 -5.76
C ASN A 181 13.95 14.08 -4.73
N GLY A 182 14.64 13.00 -5.12
CA GLY A 182 15.32 12.12 -4.14
C GLY A 182 14.38 11.45 -3.11
N GLU A 183 13.10 11.31 -3.44
CA GLU A 183 12.11 10.72 -2.56
C GLU A 183 12.02 9.23 -2.77
N PHE A 184 12.47 8.54 -1.77
CA PHE A 184 12.30 7.10 -1.63
C PHE A 184 11.18 6.84 -0.60
N GLY A 185 10.54 5.67 -0.71
CA GLY A 185 9.56 5.20 0.26
C GLY A 185 10.07 5.11 1.70
N ASP A 186 9.28 4.51 2.57
CA ASP A 186 9.61 4.33 3.99
C ASP A 186 10.89 3.50 4.17
N LEU A 187 11.72 3.91 5.14
CA LEU A 187 12.96 3.23 5.48
C LEU A 187 12.67 1.76 5.85
N GLY A 188 13.49 0.86 5.34
CA GLY A 188 13.35 -0.59 5.53
C GLY A 188 12.55 -1.30 4.44
N TYR A 189 11.80 -0.57 3.57
CA TYR A 189 11.06 -1.14 2.45
C TYR A 189 11.71 -0.86 1.09
N VAL A 190 12.67 0.04 1.05
CA VAL A 190 13.31 0.49 -0.20
C VAL A 190 14.19 -0.60 -0.78
N ALA A 191 13.95 -0.95 -2.04
CA ALA A 191 14.76 -1.94 -2.74
C ALA A 191 16.22 -1.49 -2.89
N PRO A 192 17.21 -2.38 -2.70
CA PRO A 192 18.62 -2.00 -2.64
C PRO A 192 19.16 -1.40 -3.96
N GLU A 193 18.59 -1.76 -5.10
CA GLU A 193 18.95 -1.19 -6.39
C GLU A 193 18.61 0.30 -6.53
N TYR A 194 17.62 0.81 -5.79
CA TYR A 194 17.25 2.23 -5.84
C TYR A 194 18.37 3.15 -5.35
N ALA A 195 19.16 2.68 -4.38
CA ALA A 195 20.32 3.43 -3.91
C ALA A 195 21.45 3.53 -4.96
N ARG A 196 21.47 2.61 -5.95
CA ARG A 196 22.53 2.52 -6.97
C ARG A 196 22.12 3.11 -8.31
N THR A 197 20.90 2.86 -8.76
CA THR A 197 20.48 3.15 -10.13
C THR A 197 19.54 4.33 -10.25
N LEU A 198 18.91 4.77 -9.16
CA LEU A 198 17.86 5.80 -9.15
C LEU A 198 16.74 5.50 -10.15
N MET A 199 16.47 4.22 -10.42
CA MET A 199 15.46 3.77 -11.37
C MET A 199 14.33 3.04 -10.64
N ALA A 200 13.11 3.51 -10.82
CA ALA A 200 11.92 2.82 -10.30
C ALA A 200 11.46 1.76 -11.29
N THR A 201 11.18 0.57 -10.78
CA THR A 201 10.70 -0.57 -11.56
C THR A 201 9.57 -1.28 -10.82
N PRO A 202 8.72 -2.08 -11.53
CA PRO A 202 7.75 -2.94 -10.85
C PRO A 202 8.40 -3.90 -9.83
N LYS A 203 9.64 -4.33 -10.08
CA LYS A 203 10.40 -5.21 -9.16
C LYS A 203 10.81 -4.51 -7.86
N GLY A 204 10.86 -3.17 -7.84
CA GLY A 204 11.03 -2.40 -6.62
C GLY A 204 9.79 -2.45 -5.73
N ASP A 205 8.59 -2.30 -6.30
CA ASP A 205 7.33 -2.48 -5.55
C ASP A 205 7.19 -3.91 -5.03
N VAL A 206 7.64 -4.92 -5.83
CA VAL A 206 7.68 -6.33 -5.38
C VAL A 206 8.57 -6.50 -4.15
N TYR A 207 9.76 -5.89 -4.14
CA TYR A 207 10.65 -5.94 -2.97
C TYR A 207 9.98 -5.34 -1.74
N SER A 208 9.45 -4.12 -1.88
CA SER A 208 8.76 -3.44 -0.78
C SER A 208 7.58 -4.26 -0.25
N PHE A 209 6.82 -4.89 -1.15
CA PHE A 209 5.74 -5.78 -0.77
C PHE A 209 6.25 -7.08 -0.10
N GLY A 210 7.38 -7.61 -0.54
CA GLY A 210 8.07 -8.72 0.11
C GLY A 210 8.37 -8.43 1.58
N VAL A 211 8.83 -7.20 1.89
CA VAL A 211 9.03 -6.77 3.28
C VAL A 211 7.71 -6.75 4.06
N VAL A 212 6.60 -6.31 3.46
CA VAL A 212 5.28 -6.39 4.10
C VAL A 212 4.87 -7.83 4.38
N LEU A 213 5.14 -8.76 3.46
CA LEU A 213 4.89 -10.18 3.69
C LEU A 213 5.75 -10.73 4.84
N LEU A 214 7.01 -10.27 4.96
CA LEU A 214 7.85 -10.62 6.10
C LEU A 214 7.27 -10.08 7.42
N GLU A 215 6.76 -8.85 7.47
CA GLU A 215 6.06 -8.33 8.66
C GLU A 215 4.84 -9.21 9.03
N LEU A 216 4.03 -9.60 8.04
CA LEU A 216 2.85 -10.44 8.25
C LEU A 216 3.20 -11.81 8.86
N ILE A 217 4.31 -12.43 8.44
CA ILE A 217 4.66 -13.79 8.89
C ILE A 217 5.50 -13.79 10.17
N THR A 218 6.29 -12.74 10.41
CA THR A 218 7.20 -12.68 11.54
C THR A 218 6.67 -11.89 12.74
N GLY A 219 5.75 -10.93 12.50
CA GLY A 219 5.33 -9.93 13.47
C GLY A 219 6.40 -8.88 13.80
N GLU A 220 7.55 -8.90 13.12
CA GLU A 220 8.68 -8.00 13.37
C GLU A 220 8.64 -6.75 12.50
N LYS A 221 9.19 -5.64 13.00
CA LYS A 221 9.29 -4.39 12.24
C LYS A 221 10.46 -4.42 11.25
N PRO A 222 10.39 -3.73 10.11
CA PRO A 222 11.42 -3.76 9.07
C PRO A 222 12.81 -3.33 9.53
N THR A 223 12.88 -2.42 10.52
CA THR A 223 14.14 -1.82 11.02
C THR A 223 14.39 -2.08 12.50
N HIS A 224 13.52 -2.83 13.16
CA HIS A 224 13.66 -3.17 14.57
C HIS A 224 13.13 -4.57 14.83
N ILE A 225 14.04 -5.53 14.96
CA ILE A 225 13.74 -6.94 15.14
C ILE A 225 13.95 -7.31 16.60
N SER A 226 12.87 -7.58 17.31
CA SER A 226 12.90 -7.85 18.76
C SER A 226 13.55 -9.19 19.10
N ARG A 227 13.46 -10.17 18.20
CA ARG A 227 13.99 -11.53 18.36
C ARG A 227 15.42 -11.71 17.83
N ALA A 228 15.99 -10.68 17.23
CA ALA A 228 17.39 -10.75 16.78
C ALA A 228 18.37 -10.66 17.99
N PRO A 229 19.59 -11.21 17.86
CA PRO A 229 20.62 -11.03 18.88
C PRO A 229 20.87 -9.55 19.19
N GLU A 230 21.22 -9.22 20.45
CA GLU A 230 21.40 -7.83 20.91
C GLU A 230 22.39 -6.99 20.08
N ASN A 231 23.40 -7.66 19.51
CA ASN A 231 24.40 -7.03 18.66
C ASN A 231 24.02 -6.99 17.17
N PHE A 232 22.87 -7.51 16.78
CA PHE A 232 22.39 -7.45 15.39
C PHE A 232 22.03 -6.00 15.02
N ARG A 233 22.50 -5.52 13.86
CA ARG A 233 22.29 -4.15 13.37
C ARG A 233 21.83 -4.13 11.91
N GLY A 234 20.96 -5.05 11.56
CA GLY A 234 20.44 -5.19 10.20
C GLY A 234 18.92 -4.93 10.10
N SER A 235 18.44 -4.94 8.87
CA SER A 235 17.02 -4.92 8.53
C SER A 235 16.37 -6.29 8.72
N LEU A 236 15.04 -6.33 8.66
CA LEU A 236 14.27 -7.57 8.69
C LEU A 236 14.71 -8.54 7.56
N VAL A 237 14.96 -8.03 6.35
CA VAL A 237 15.45 -8.83 5.22
C VAL A 237 16.82 -9.45 5.51
N GLU A 238 17.73 -8.70 6.11
CA GLU A 238 19.07 -9.20 6.48
C GLU A 238 18.97 -10.24 7.61
N TRP A 239 18.07 -10.06 8.57
CA TRP A 239 17.84 -11.05 9.62
C TRP A 239 17.27 -12.36 9.05
N ILE A 240 16.30 -12.30 8.16
CA ILE A 240 15.76 -13.47 7.46
C ILE A 240 16.86 -14.18 6.66
N SER A 241 17.70 -13.43 5.96
CA SER A 241 18.84 -13.98 5.22
C SER A 241 19.83 -14.68 6.15
N TYR A 242 20.11 -14.09 7.31
CA TYR A 242 20.95 -14.71 8.34
C TYR A 242 20.35 -16.04 8.83
N LEU A 243 19.07 -16.09 9.18
CA LEU A 243 18.40 -17.31 9.60
C LEU A 243 18.39 -18.38 8.50
N SER A 244 18.12 -17.98 7.26
CA SER A 244 18.14 -18.89 6.10
C SER A 244 19.50 -19.53 5.88
N ASN A 245 20.58 -18.76 5.96
CA ASN A 245 21.95 -19.24 5.77
C ASN A 245 22.41 -20.20 6.89
N ASN A 246 21.79 -20.11 8.06
CA ASN A 246 22.08 -20.99 9.21
C ASN A 246 21.09 -22.19 9.31
N GLY A 247 20.17 -22.37 8.35
CA GLY A 247 19.19 -23.42 8.40
C GLY A 247 18.06 -23.22 9.44
N LEU A 248 17.90 -22.00 9.96
CA LEU A 248 16.98 -21.62 11.03
C LEU A 248 15.80 -20.79 10.52
N LEU A 249 15.45 -20.90 9.24
CA LEU A 249 14.42 -20.06 8.62
C LEU A 249 13.06 -20.18 9.31
N GLN A 250 12.74 -21.33 9.89
CA GLN A 250 11.48 -21.57 10.63
C GLN A 250 11.38 -20.69 11.88
N ASP A 251 12.50 -20.35 12.50
CA ASP A 251 12.56 -19.53 13.72
C ASP A 251 12.13 -18.06 13.44
N ALA A 252 12.02 -17.69 12.18
CA ALA A 252 11.49 -16.38 11.78
C ALA A 252 9.98 -16.26 11.99
N ILE A 253 9.25 -17.36 11.97
CA ILE A 253 7.77 -17.34 12.04
C ILE A 253 7.31 -16.85 13.41
N ASP A 254 6.27 -16.01 13.41
CA ASP A 254 5.63 -15.51 14.62
C ASP A 254 5.08 -16.72 15.43
N MET A 255 5.50 -16.83 16.66
CA MET A 255 5.09 -17.93 17.55
C MET A 255 3.57 -18.00 17.77
N LEU A 256 2.86 -16.87 17.63
CA LEU A 256 1.40 -16.82 17.71
C LEU A 256 0.69 -17.58 16.57
N LEU A 257 1.40 -17.86 15.49
CA LEU A 257 0.89 -18.52 14.29
C LEU A 257 1.15 -20.04 14.29
N ILE A 258 2.11 -20.53 15.09
CA ILE A 258 2.57 -21.91 15.10
C ILE A 258 1.57 -22.84 15.79
N GLY A 259 1.47 -24.09 15.36
CA GLY A 259 0.77 -25.17 16.08
C GLY A 259 -0.72 -25.33 15.76
N LYS A 260 -1.19 -24.83 14.61
CA LYS A 260 -2.61 -24.93 14.18
C LYS A 260 -2.78 -25.69 12.86
N ASP A 261 -1.99 -26.73 12.61
CA ASP A 261 -1.94 -27.47 11.33
C ASP A 261 -1.69 -26.57 10.09
N THR A 262 -0.99 -25.47 10.30
CA THR A 262 -0.71 -24.43 9.28
C THR A 262 0.77 -24.32 8.94
N ASP A 263 1.63 -25.12 9.57
CA ASP A 263 3.10 -24.96 9.46
C ASP A 263 3.61 -25.06 8.02
N GLY A 264 3.00 -25.93 7.21
CA GLY A 264 3.31 -26.03 5.78
C GLY A 264 2.99 -24.75 5.01
N GLU A 265 1.84 -24.12 5.30
CA GLU A 265 1.41 -22.86 4.67
C GLU A 265 2.27 -21.68 5.11
N LEU A 266 2.57 -21.60 6.42
CA LEU A 266 3.44 -20.57 6.99
C LEU A 266 4.82 -20.61 6.32
N MET A 267 5.39 -21.80 6.12
CA MET A 267 6.67 -21.96 5.44
C MET A 267 6.58 -21.60 3.95
N GLN A 268 5.49 -21.97 3.26
CA GLN A 268 5.29 -21.58 1.87
C GLN A 268 5.17 -20.05 1.72
N PHE A 269 4.39 -19.42 2.60
CA PHE A 269 4.25 -17.97 2.61
C PHE A 269 5.59 -17.25 2.87
N LEU A 270 6.37 -17.74 3.83
CA LEU A 270 7.71 -17.20 4.12
C LEU A 270 8.63 -17.33 2.91
N LYS A 271 8.59 -18.45 2.17
CA LYS A 271 9.37 -18.63 0.93
C LYS A 271 8.94 -17.62 -0.16
N VAL A 272 7.63 -17.36 -0.29
CA VAL A 272 7.14 -16.31 -1.22
C VAL A 272 7.70 -14.94 -0.82
N ALA A 273 7.65 -14.58 0.46
CA ALA A 273 8.21 -13.33 0.96
C ALA A 273 9.72 -13.22 0.66
N CYS A 274 10.48 -14.28 0.91
CA CYS A 274 11.91 -14.34 0.60
C CYS A 274 12.18 -14.14 -0.90
N SER A 275 11.39 -14.77 -1.79
CA SER A 275 11.55 -14.61 -3.24
C SER A 275 11.33 -13.18 -3.71
N CYS A 276 10.40 -12.46 -3.06
CA CYS A 276 10.16 -11.04 -3.34
C CYS A 276 11.33 -10.14 -2.93
N THR A 277 12.09 -10.50 -1.88
CA THR A 277 13.16 -9.69 -1.31
C THR A 277 14.57 -10.07 -1.81
N LEU A 278 14.68 -10.87 -2.87
CA LEU A 278 15.96 -11.20 -3.49
C LEU A 278 16.73 -9.93 -3.90
N ALA A 279 18.06 -9.97 -3.75
CA ALA A 279 18.93 -8.84 -4.08
C ALA A 279 18.87 -8.48 -5.57
N THR A 280 18.77 -9.50 -6.45
CA THR A 280 18.71 -9.33 -7.89
C THR A 280 17.28 -9.08 -8.34
N PRO A 281 16.92 -7.88 -8.87
CA PRO A 281 15.53 -7.58 -9.25
C PRO A 281 14.92 -8.56 -10.26
N LYS A 282 15.71 -9.05 -11.21
CA LYS A 282 15.24 -9.99 -12.26
C LYS A 282 14.79 -11.34 -11.70
N GLU A 283 15.34 -11.76 -10.55
CA GLU A 283 15.02 -13.04 -9.90
C GLU A 283 13.74 -12.95 -9.07
N ARG A 284 13.30 -11.75 -8.70
CA ARG A 284 12.03 -11.57 -8.00
C ARG A 284 10.86 -11.94 -8.90
N PRO A 285 9.78 -12.51 -8.36
CA PRO A 285 8.54 -12.75 -9.11
C PRO A 285 7.91 -11.43 -9.57
N THR A 286 6.92 -11.49 -10.45
CA THR A 286 6.00 -10.40 -10.75
C THR A 286 4.90 -10.34 -9.69
N MET A 287 4.19 -9.21 -9.54
CA MET A 287 3.07 -9.12 -8.59
C MET A 287 1.92 -10.08 -8.92
N PHE A 288 1.75 -10.42 -10.21
CA PHE A 288 0.76 -11.42 -10.62
C PHE A 288 1.13 -12.82 -10.11
N GLU A 289 2.40 -13.21 -10.28
CA GLU A 289 2.90 -14.51 -9.75
C GLU A 289 2.82 -14.55 -8.22
N VAL A 290 3.18 -13.46 -7.52
CA VAL A 290 3.01 -13.37 -6.06
C VAL A 290 1.56 -13.56 -5.66
N TYR A 291 0.62 -12.89 -6.33
CA TYR A 291 -0.81 -13.06 -6.06
C TYR A 291 -1.26 -14.50 -6.25
N GLN A 292 -0.84 -15.16 -7.34
CA GLN A 292 -1.18 -16.56 -7.61
C GLN A 292 -0.63 -17.51 -6.53
N LEU A 293 0.63 -17.34 -6.11
CA LEU A 293 1.26 -18.15 -5.08
C LEU A 293 0.54 -18.00 -3.73
N LEU A 294 0.25 -16.76 -3.32
CA LEU A 294 -0.48 -16.49 -2.07
C LEU A 294 -1.92 -17.06 -2.12
N ARG A 295 -2.60 -16.91 -3.26
CA ARG A 295 -3.94 -17.47 -3.47
C ARG A 295 -3.95 -19.00 -3.33
N ALA A 296 -2.95 -19.68 -3.91
CA ALA A 296 -2.81 -21.12 -3.80
C ALA A 296 -2.62 -21.59 -2.34
N ILE A 297 -1.85 -20.84 -1.53
CA ILE A 297 -1.72 -21.10 -0.08
C ILE A 297 -3.09 -20.93 0.62
N GLY A 298 -3.89 -19.95 0.20
CA GLY A 298 -5.20 -19.65 0.79
C GLY A 298 -6.37 -20.49 0.29
N GLU A 299 -6.15 -21.44 -0.61
CA GLU A 299 -7.23 -22.18 -1.30
C GLU A 299 -8.21 -22.87 -0.34
N ARG A 300 -7.72 -23.46 0.74
CA ARG A 300 -8.57 -24.14 1.74
C ARG A 300 -9.51 -23.21 2.51
N TYR A 301 -9.20 -21.89 2.57
CA TYR A 301 -10.01 -20.92 3.31
C TYR A 301 -11.16 -20.35 2.48
N HIS A 302 -11.26 -20.73 1.21
CA HIS A 302 -12.32 -20.25 0.30
C HIS A 302 -12.52 -18.71 0.36
N PHE A 303 -11.41 -17.95 0.43
CA PHE A 303 -11.48 -16.51 0.33
C PHE A 303 -12.10 -16.14 -1.03
N THR A 304 -13.41 -15.96 -1.02
CA THR A 304 -14.38 -15.66 -2.08
C THR A 304 -13.89 -15.85 -3.53
N ALA A 305 -14.51 -16.84 -4.19
CA ALA A 305 -14.28 -17.21 -5.59
C ALA A 305 -14.74 -16.12 -6.60
N ASP A 306 -15.45 -15.10 -6.15
CA ASP A 306 -16.10 -14.09 -7.03
C ASP A 306 -15.13 -13.05 -7.64
N ASP A 307 -13.84 -13.24 -7.51
CA ASP A 307 -12.85 -12.23 -7.83
C ASP A 307 -11.74 -12.70 -8.75
N ASP A 308 -12.03 -13.41 -9.81
CA ASP A 308 -11.06 -13.53 -10.89
C ASP A 308 -10.75 -12.13 -11.44
N LEU A 309 -9.45 -11.83 -11.58
CA LEU A 309 -9.00 -10.63 -12.28
C LEU A 309 -9.64 -10.64 -13.68
N VAL A 310 -10.76 -9.95 -13.82
CA VAL A 310 -11.34 -9.72 -15.13
C VAL A 310 -10.40 -8.75 -15.83
N LEU A 311 -9.59 -9.27 -16.75
CA LEU A 311 -8.73 -8.52 -17.66
C LEU A 311 -9.62 -7.85 -18.72
N SER A 312 -10.49 -6.93 -18.33
CA SER A 312 -11.23 -6.12 -19.30
C SER A 312 -10.57 -4.75 -19.37
N PRO A 313 -10.17 -4.31 -20.58
CA PRO A 313 -9.65 -2.96 -20.76
C PRO A 313 -10.77 -1.96 -20.45
N LEU A 314 -10.46 -0.97 -19.61
CA LEU A 314 -11.33 0.18 -19.38
C LEU A 314 -11.49 0.92 -20.71
N ASN A 315 -12.73 1.01 -21.21
CA ASN A 315 -13.09 1.90 -22.31
C ASN A 315 -12.84 3.35 -21.86
N THR A 316 -11.87 3.97 -22.51
CA THR A 316 -11.58 5.41 -22.36
C THR A 316 -12.50 6.18 -23.30
N ASP A 317 -13.72 6.48 -22.84
CA ASP A 317 -14.53 7.58 -23.39
C ASP A 317 -14.83 8.53 -22.24
N GLY A 318 -14.09 9.62 -22.13
CA GLY A 318 -14.33 10.65 -21.12
C GLY A 318 -13.17 11.65 -20.99
N GLU A 319 -13.50 12.90 -21.07
CA GLU A 319 -12.71 14.13 -21.01
C GLU A 319 -11.41 14.05 -20.19
N THR A 320 -10.34 14.55 -20.75
CA THR A 320 -8.99 14.49 -20.17
C THR A 320 -8.88 15.37 -18.92
N LEU A 321 -8.37 14.79 -17.83
CA LEU A 321 -8.13 15.46 -16.53
C LEU A 321 -7.24 16.71 -16.64
N ASP A 322 -6.52 16.90 -17.74
CA ASP A 322 -5.68 18.07 -17.98
C ASP A 322 -6.52 19.37 -18.09
N GLU A 323 -7.78 19.30 -18.53
CA GLU A 323 -8.69 20.47 -18.58
C GLU A 323 -9.18 20.91 -17.19
N LEU A 324 -9.28 19.99 -16.22
CA LEU A 324 -9.70 20.30 -14.85
C LEU A 324 -8.61 20.93 -14.00
N ILE A 325 -7.35 20.75 -14.37
CA ILE A 325 -6.18 21.29 -13.65
C ILE A 325 -5.81 22.70 -14.15
N VAL A 326 -6.18 23.04 -15.38
CA VAL A 326 -5.83 24.32 -16.03
C VAL A 326 -6.88 25.43 -15.80
N ALA A 327 -8.07 25.14 -15.34
CA ALA A 327 -9.07 26.15 -15.00
C ALA A 327 -8.68 26.89 -13.70
N LYS A 328 -8.06 28.06 -13.87
CA LYS A 328 -7.70 29.05 -12.83
C LYS A 328 -8.92 29.58 -12.08
#